data_002ec8c41f6a816022068011bd1f17a2
#
_entry.id   002ec8c41f6a816022068011bd1f17a2
#
_cell.length_a   1.000
_cell.length_b   1.000
_cell.length_c   1.000
_cell.angle_alpha   90.00
_cell.angle_beta   90.00
_cell.angle_gamma   90.00
#
_symmetry.space_group_name_H-M   'P 1'
#
loop_
_entity.id
_entity.type
_entity.pdbx_description
1 polymer ?
#
loop_
_entity_poly.entity_id
_entity_poly.type
_entity_poly.pdbx_seq_one_letter_code
_entity_poly.pdbx_strand_id
1 'polypeptide(L)'
;VSDFAALSFESSSERPRAMVVGGRTIDGTAVNTRWNLEYESSEGYRIADFSIEQPSFNSLTGTAIIQYDGRLVMFGGVDNDLQWRSDILYSDDEGMNWYVPDTVHNKLPETYASRQNPTVVVDEKQNIYVIGGQSFSGSYSDVYRGYLNELKWAALND
;
A
#
# COMPACT_ATOMS: atom_id res chain seq x y z
N VAL A 1 2.19 -3.67 16.93
CA VAL A 1 1.74 -3.80 15.53
C VAL A 1 2.89 -4.36 14.72
N SER A 2 2.61 -5.35 13.88
CA SER A 2 3.54 -5.92 12.89
C SER A 2 2.88 -5.93 11.52
N ASP A 3 3.65 -6.28 10.47
CA ASP A 3 3.13 -6.41 9.09
C ASP A 3 2.37 -5.16 8.57
N PHE A 4 2.84 -3.98 8.96
CA PHE A 4 2.32 -2.69 8.52
C PHE A 4 3.01 -2.23 7.24
N ALA A 5 2.36 -1.35 6.49
CA ALA A 5 2.98 -0.57 5.42
C ALA A 5 3.44 0.80 5.94
N ALA A 6 4.59 1.26 5.48
CA ALA A 6 5.10 2.58 5.79
C ALA A 6 5.54 3.30 4.51
N LEU A 7 5.32 4.60 4.47
CA LEU A 7 5.64 5.45 3.33
C LEU A 7 6.02 6.84 3.81
N SER A 8 7.07 7.42 3.20
CA SER A 8 7.30 8.87 3.21
C SER A 8 6.73 9.47 1.92
N PHE A 9 6.02 10.58 2.02
CA PHE A 9 5.38 11.21 0.88
C PHE A 9 5.36 12.74 1.02
N GLU A 10 5.22 13.41 -0.11
CA GLU A 10 4.99 14.86 -0.14
C GLU A 10 3.50 15.14 0.05
N SER A 11 3.20 15.86 1.11
CA SER A 11 1.85 16.31 1.42
C SER A 11 1.46 17.50 0.55
N SER A 12 0.15 17.68 0.35
CA SER A 12 -0.42 18.89 -0.26
C SER A 12 -0.03 20.19 0.46
N SER A 13 0.42 20.09 1.72
CA SER A 13 0.93 21.23 2.52
C SER A 13 2.43 21.52 2.30
N GLU A 14 3.08 20.89 1.31
CA GLU A 14 4.51 21.01 1.02
C GLU A 14 5.44 20.60 2.19
N ARG A 15 4.92 19.91 3.18
CA ARG A 15 5.72 19.36 4.28
C ARG A 15 5.93 17.87 4.07
N PRO A 16 7.17 17.40 4.22
CA PRO A 16 7.42 15.97 4.15
C PRO A 16 6.69 15.27 5.31
N ARG A 17 5.97 14.25 4.97
CA ARG A 17 5.24 13.39 5.91
C ARG A 17 5.67 11.94 5.73
N ALA A 18 5.58 11.20 6.81
CA ALA A 18 5.62 9.75 6.76
C ALA A 18 4.36 9.21 7.41
N MET A 19 3.88 8.10 6.90
CA MET A 19 2.75 7.41 7.52
C MET A 19 3.00 5.91 7.65
N VAL A 20 2.32 5.34 8.61
CA VAL A 20 2.21 3.90 8.81
C VAL A 20 0.73 3.53 8.72
N VAL A 21 0.42 2.50 7.96
CA VAL A 21 -0.96 2.07 7.70
C VAL A 21 -1.11 0.58 7.91
N GLY A 22 -2.24 0.19 8.49
CA GLY A 22 -2.62 -1.20 8.66
C GLY A 22 -1.74 -1.94 9.67
N GLY A 23 -1.59 -3.23 9.45
CA GLY A 23 -0.78 -4.11 10.26
C GLY A 23 -1.60 -5.05 11.13
N ARG A 24 -0.93 -5.68 12.08
CA ARG A 24 -1.50 -6.70 12.95
C ARG A 24 -1.18 -6.40 14.40
N THR A 25 -2.16 -6.53 15.26
CA THR A 25 -1.99 -6.47 16.71
C THR A 25 -1.29 -7.72 17.25
N ILE A 26 -0.92 -7.71 18.53
CA ILE A 26 -0.22 -8.85 19.17
C ILE A 26 -1.06 -10.13 19.21
N ASP A 27 -2.38 -10.01 19.20
CA ASP A 27 -3.34 -11.13 19.14
C ASP A 27 -3.61 -11.63 17.71
N GLY A 28 -2.96 -11.01 16.72
CA GLY A 28 -3.05 -11.41 15.31
C GLY A 28 -4.17 -10.74 14.53
N THR A 29 -4.94 -9.84 15.13
CA THR A 29 -6.02 -9.13 14.44
C THR A 29 -5.48 -8.05 13.49
N ALA A 30 -5.87 -8.08 12.22
CA ALA A 30 -5.55 -7.03 11.28
C ALA A 30 -6.29 -5.73 11.65
N VAL A 31 -5.61 -4.62 11.49
CA VAL A 31 -6.16 -3.29 11.81
C VAL A 31 -6.07 -2.37 10.60
N ASN A 32 -6.93 -1.36 10.57
CA ASN A 32 -6.93 -0.30 9.56
C ASN A 32 -6.49 1.04 10.14
N THR A 33 -5.60 0.99 11.12
CA THR A 33 -5.08 2.21 11.76
C THR A 33 -4.10 2.95 10.84
N ARG A 34 -4.09 4.26 10.96
CA ARG A 34 -3.15 5.15 10.29
C ARG A 34 -2.45 6.01 11.34
N TRP A 35 -1.12 6.05 11.29
CA TRP A 35 -0.30 6.97 12.07
C TRP A 35 0.42 7.91 11.13
N ASN A 36 0.36 9.19 11.42
CA ASN A 36 1.11 10.20 10.68
C ASN A 36 2.31 10.67 11.50
N LEU A 37 3.42 10.84 10.79
CA LEU A 37 4.63 11.46 11.28
C LEU A 37 4.82 12.77 10.52
N GLU A 38 4.86 13.89 11.22
CA GLU A 38 5.16 15.19 10.63
C GLU A 38 6.55 15.64 11.04
N TYR A 39 7.26 16.29 10.12
CA TYR A 39 8.53 16.90 10.39
C TYR A 39 8.32 18.32 10.93
N GLU A 40 8.76 18.58 12.14
CA GLU A 40 8.88 19.92 12.68
C GLU A 40 10.34 20.37 12.69
N SER A 41 10.67 21.43 11.96
CA SER A 41 12.04 21.89 11.71
C SER A 41 12.86 22.26 12.96
N SER A 42 12.21 22.48 14.12
CA SER A 42 12.86 22.82 15.37
C SER A 42 13.13 21.61 16.29
N GLU A 43 12.40 20.51 16.14
CA GLU A 43 12.42 19.39 17.08
C GLU A 43 12.58 18.01 16.41
N GLY A 44 12.68 17.95 15.07
CA GLY A 44 12.75 16.71 14.33
C GLY A 44 11.36 16.12 14.00
N TYR A 45 11.30 14.81 13.73
CA TYR A 45 10.04 14.13 13.45
C TYR A 45 9.21 13.96 14.71
N ARG A 46 7.96 14.36 14.66
CA ARG A 46 6.97 14.13 15.69
C ARG A 46 5.85 13.24 15.17
N ILE A 47 5.31 12.38 16.04
CA ILE A 47 4.03 11.73 15.78
C ILE A 47 2.96 12.81 16.00
N ALA A 48 2.39 13.30 14.91
CA ALA A 48 1.54 14.48 14.93
C ALA A 48 0.18 14.23 15.57
N ASP A 49 -0.35 13.03 15.48
CA ASP A 49 -1.59 12.66 16.18
C ASP A 49 -1.80 11.15 16.24
N PHE A 50 -2.28 10.67 17.38
CA PHE A 50 -2.86 9.34 17.51
C PHE A 50 -4.38 9.39 17.24
N SER A 51 -4.82 10.14 16.25
CA SER A 51 -6.16 9.96 15.78
C SER A 51 -6.21 8.60 15.09
N ILE A 52 -6.80 7.64 15.76
CA ILE A 52 -7.20 6.36 15.18
C ILE A 52 -8.37 6.69 14.25
N GLU A 53 -8.06 7.31 13.15
CA GLU A 53 -9.00 7.47 12.06
C GLU A 53 -9.05 6.12 11.36
N GLN A 54 -10.23 5.54 11.30
CA GLN A 54 -10.46 4.30 10.60
C GLN A 54 -10.69 4.64 9.12
N PRO A 55 -9.70 4.41 8.25
CA PRO A 55 -9.90 4.55 6.82
C PRO A 55 -11.07 3.66 6.36
N SER A 56 -11.68 4.01 5.23
CA SER A 56 -12.88 3.35 4.70
C SER A 56 -12.66 1.97 4.09
N PHE A 57 -11.54 1.31 4.35
CA PHE A 57 -11.26 -0.04 3.86
C PHE A 57 -11.28 -1.07 4.99
N ASN A 58 -11.49 -2.33 4.65
CA ASN A 58 -11.35 -3.44 5.58
C ASN A 58 -9.94 -3.50 6.14
N SER A 59 -9.81 -3.83 7.43
CA SER A 59 -8.51 -4.01 8.08
C SER A 59 -7.61 -4.93 7.27
N LEU A 60 -6.41 -4.47 6.93
CA LEU A 60 -5.45 -5.20 6.12
C LEU A 60 -4.09 -5.29 6.81
N THR A 61 -3.41 -6.39 6.58
CA THR A 61 -2.03 -6.62 7.01
C THR A 61 -1.18 -7.08 5.85
N GLY A 62 0.11 -6.76 5.87
CA GLY A 62 1.04 -7.15 4.81
C GLY A 62 0.77 -6.48 3.47
N THR A 63 0.28 -5.25 3.46
CA THR A 63 0.14 -4.42 2.27
C THR A 63 1.46 -3.73 1.92
N ALA A 64 1.62 -3.33 0.67
CA ALA A 64 2.63 -2.36 0.25
C ALA A 64 1.96 -1.06 -0.18
N ILE A 65 2.62 0.07 0.07
CA ILE A 65 2.07 1.39 -0.25
C ILE A 65 3.13 2.26 -0.93
N ILE A 66 2.71 3.01 -1.94
CA ILE A 66 3.54 3.98 -2.66
C ILE A 66 2.79 5.30 -2.85
N GLN A 67 3.53 6.37 -3.10
CA GLN A 67 2.98 7.58 -3.71
C GLN A 67 3.18 7.50 -5.24
N TYR A 68 2.12 7.75 -5.99
CA TYR A 68 2.13 7.72 -7.44
C TYR A 68 1.18 8.77 -8.00
N ASP A 69 1.69 9.66 -8.83
CA ASP A 69 0.92 10.73 -9.49
C ASP A 69 0.05 11.54 -8.48
N GLY A 70 0.67 11.94 -7.37
CA GLY A 70 0.05 12.77 -6.33
C GLY A 70 -0.93 12.04 -5.40
N ARG A 71 -1.20 10.75 -5.60
CA ARG A 71 -2.08 9.92 -4.77
C ARG A 71 -1.32 8.81 -4.07
N LEU A 72 -1.94 8.22 -3.08
CA LEU A 72 -1.42 7.01 -2.44
C LEU A 72 -2.03 5.78 -3.08
N VAL A 73 -1.22 4.75 -3.26
CA VAL A 73 -1.64 3.48 -3.88
C VAL A 73 -1.18 2.32 -3.00
N MET A 74 -2.11 1.45 -2.67
CA MET A 74 -1.89 0.29 -1.81
C MET A 74 -2.09 -1.01 -2.59
N PHE A 75 -1.23 -1.98 -2.36
CA PHE A 75 -1.20 -3.27 -3.05
C PHE A 75 -1.31 -4.44 -2.09
N GLY A 76 -2.15 -5.40 -2.43
CA GLY A 76 -2.21 -6.71 -1.77
C GLY A 76 -2.68 -6.65 -0.32
N GLY A 77 -2.23 -7.63 0.45
CA GLY A 77 -2.57 -7.79 1.85
C GLY A 77 -3.56 -8.90 2.14
N VAL A 78 -3.83 -9.09 3.41
CA VAL A 78 -4.76 -10.10 3.95
C VAL A 78 -5.66 -9.43 4.96
N ASP A 79 -6.97 -9.71 4.90
CA ASP A 79 -7.94 -9.21 5.86
C ASP A 79 -8.17 -10.17 7.05
N ASN A 80 -9.06 -9.79 7.95
CA ASN A 80 -9.38 -10.61 9.13
C ASN A 80 -10.10 -11.92 8.81
N ASP A 81 -10.73 -12.02 7.64
CA ASP A 81 -11.37 -13.25 7.15
C ASP A 81 -10.38 -14.14 6.37
N LEU A 82 -9.08 -13.83 6.48
CA LEU A 82 -7.99 -14.52 5.77
C LEU A 82 -8.15 -14.48 4.24
N GLN A 83 -8.85 -13.46 3.73
CA GLN A 83 -8.97 -13.25 2.30
C GLN A 83 -7.74 -12.51 1.78
N TRP A 84 -7.03 -13.15 0.90
CA TRP A 84 -5.86 -12.60 0.21
C TRP A 84 -6.30 -11.66 -0.90
N ARG A 85 -5.68 -10.50 -0.95
CA ARG A 85 -6.07 -9.46 -1.90
C ARG A 85 -5.10 -9.37 -3.08
N SER A 86 -5.67 -9.11 -4.26
CA SER A 86 -4.97 -8.65 -5.46
C SER A 86 -5.46 -7.28 -5.91
N ASP A 87 -6.32 -6.66 -5.11
CA ASP A 87 -6.84 -5.33 -5.42
C ASP A 87 -5.76 -4.27 -5.28
N ILE A 88 -5.89 -3.22 -6.08
CA ILE A 88 -5.13 -1.99 -5.94
C ILE A 88 -6.10 -0.95 -5.37
N LEU A 89 -5.77 -0.38 -4.22
CA LEU A 89 -6.55 0.65 -3.56
C LEU A 89 -5.90 2.01 -3.77
N TYR A 90 -6.71 3.03 -4.00
CA TYR A 90 -6.28 4.41 -4.20
C TYR A 90 -6.79 5.31 -3.07
N SER A 91 -6.00 6.33 -2.76
CA SER A 91 -6.41 7.43 -1.89
C SER A 91 -5.95 8.75 -2.47
N ASP A 92 -6.89 9.69 -2.59
CA ASP A 92 -6.66 11.06 -3.07
C ASP A 92 -6.61 12.07 -1.91
N ASP A 93 -6.73 11.62 -0.66
CA ASP A 93 -6.81 12.42 0.55
C ASP A 93 -5.82 11.96 1.64
N GLU A 94 -4.61 11.65 1.21
CA GLU A 94 -3.49 11.28 2.09
C GLU A 94 -3.78 10.06 2.97
N GLY A 95 -4.58 9.11 2.47
CA GLY A 95 -4.86 7.84 3.12
C GLY A 95 -6.03 7.85 4.11
N MET A 96 -6.90 8.86 4.08
CA MET A 96 -8.12 8.92 4.88
C MET A 96 -9.21 8.03 4.30
N ASN A 97 -9.46 8.17 3.00
CA ASN A 97 -10.40 7.34 2.29
C ASN A 97 -9.70 6.53 1.21
N TRP A 98 -10.07 5.26 1.11
CA TRP A 98 -9.53 4.34 0.14
C TRP A 98 -10.65 3.75 -0.70
N TYR A 99 -10.40 3.59 -1.99
CA TYR A 99 -11.36 3.03 -2.92
C TYR A 99 -10.69 2.15 -3.97
N VAL A 100 -11.42 1.18 -4.47
CA VAL A 100 -11.03 0.42 -5.67
C VAL A 100 -11.54 1.21 -6.86
N PRO A 101 -10.67 1.70 -7.75
CA PRO A 101 -11.13 2.44 -8.92
C PRO A 101 -12.03 1.56 -9.81
N ASP A 102 -13.13 2.13 -10.28
CA ASP A 102 -14.18 1.45 -11.04
C ASP A 102 -13.80 1.20 -12.52
N THR A 103 -12.54 0.84 -12.77
CA THR A 103 -12.08 0.57 -14.12
C THR A 103 -11.53 -0.84 -14.24
N VAL A 104 -11.85 -1.50 -15.34
CA VAL A 104 -11.31 -2.81 -15.77
C VAL A 104 -9.76 -2.82 -15.75
N HIS A 105 -9.19 -1.70 -15.65
CA HIS A 105 -7.80 -1.35 -15.89
C HIS A 105 -6.93 -1.26 -14.64
N ASN A 106 -7.47 -1.30 -13.46
CA ASN A 106 -6.73 -1.17 -12.20
C ASN A 106 -6.49 -2.50 -11.49
N LYS A 107 -6.54 -3.59 -12.24
CA LYS A 107 -6.21 -4.91 -11.69
C LYS A 107 -4.83 -5.33 -12.15
N LEU A 108 -4.09 -5.90 -11.25
CA LEU A 108 -2.91 -6.66 -11.60
C LEU A 108 -3.30 -7.79 -12.57
N PRO A 109 -2.39 -8.29 -13.42
CA PRO A 109 -2.70 -9.36 -14.38
C PRO A 109 -3.38 -10.55 -13.70
N GLU A 110 -4.20 -11.29 -14.43
CA GLU A 110 -4.83 -12.52 -13.90
C GLU A 110 -3.80 -13.54 -13.41
N THR A 111 -2.58 -13.48 -13.93
CA THR A 111 -1.45 -14.30 -13.48
C THR A 111 -0.90 -13.89 -12.12
N TYR A 112 -1.23 -12.69 -11.64
CA TYR A 112 -0.81 -12.22 -10.34
C TYR A 112 -1.68 -12.85 -9.25
N ALA A 113 -1.11 -13.77 -8.51
CA ALA A 113 -1.79 -14.36 -7.36
C ALA A 113 -1.92 -13.36 -6.21
N SER A 114 -3.07 -13.36 -5.54
CA SER A 114 -3.30 -12.59 -4.32
C SER A 114 -2.25 -12.89 -3.27
N ARG A 115 -1.66 -11.87 -2.63
CA ARG A 115 -0.52 -12.02 -1.74
C ARG A 115 -0.40 -10.91 -0.71
N GLN A 116 0.36 -11.17 0.33
CA GLN A 116 0.82 -10.17 1.31
C GLN A 116 2.34 -9.93 1.16
N ASN A 117 2.80 -8.83 1.75
CA ASN A 117 4.20 -8.41 1.78
C ASN A 117 4.88 -8.37 0.40
N PRO A 118 4.22 -7.92 -0.69
CA PRO A 118 4.96 -7.61 -1.90
C PRO A 118 5.85 -6.40 -1.63
N THR A 119 6.98 -6.31 -2.34
CA THR A 119 7.72 -5.06 -2.42
C THR A 119 7.23 -4.28 -3.62
N VAL A 120 6.91 -3.00 -3.45
CA VAL A 120 6.48 -2.14 -4.56
C VAL A 120 7.39 -0.93 -4.63
N VAL A 121 7.91 -0.65 -5.82
CA VAL A 121 8.78 0.49 -6.10
C VAL A 121 8.35 1.19 -7.38
N VAL A 122 8.68 2.47 -7.48
CA VAL A 122 8.46 3.29 -8.68
C VAL A 122 9.81 3.80 -9.17
N ASP A 123 10.07 3.68 -10.47
CA ASP A 123 11.26 4.23 -11.08
C ASP A 123 11.06 5.69 -11.54
N GLU A 124 12.14 6.35 -11.97
CA GLU A 124 12.11 7.74 -12.45
C GLU A 124 11.21 7.94 -13.68
N LYS A 125 10.88 6.86 -14.40
CA LYS A 125 9.99 6.87 -15.58
C LYS A 125 8.54 6.56 -15.21
N GLN A 126 8.21 6.54 -13.93
CA GLN A 126 6.89 6.18 -13.42
C GLN A 126 6.46 4.75 -13.73
N ASN A 127 7.40 3.83 -13.96
CA ASN A 127 7.08 2.41 -13.95
C ASN A 127 6.93 1.94 -12.50
N ILE A 128 5.90 1.14 -12.27
CA ILE A 128 5.69 0.47 -10.99
C ILE A 128 6.18 -0.97 -11.12
N TYR A 129 6.94 -1.41 -10.15
CA TYR A 129 7.37 -2.79 -10.04
C TYR A 129 6.79 -3.40 -8.78
N VAL A 130 6.08 -4.52 -8.93
CA VAL A 130 5.58 -5.35 -7.83
C VAL A 130 6.41 -6.61 -7.79
N ILE A 131 7.08 -6.86 -6.67
CA ILE A 131 8.13 -7.86 -6.54
C ILE A 131 7.78 -8.83 -5.42
N GLY A 132 7.76 -10.10 -5.72
CA GLY A 132 7.64 -11.17 -4.74
C GLY A 132 6.39 -11.09 -3.87
N GLY A 133 6.55 -11.36 -2.61
CA GLY A 133 5.47 -11.52 -1.63
C GLY A 133 5.21 -12.98 -1.29
N GLN A 134 4.16 -13.23 -0.52
CA GLN A 134 3.81 -14.59 -0.09
C GLN A 134 2.30 -14.78 -0.03
N SER A 135 1.86 -16.01 -0.23
CA SER A 135 0.48 -16.45 -0.01
C SER A 135 0.46 -17.74 0.80
N PHE A 136 -0.73 -18.29 0.99
CA PHE A 136 -0.88 -19.60 1.62
C PHE A 136 -0.11 -20.72 0.89
N SER A 137 0.08 -20.60 -0.43
CA SER A 137 0.81 -21.60 -1.24
C SER A 137 2.33 -21.42 -1.21
N GLY A 138 2.86 -20.35 -0.61
CA GLY A 138 4.30 -20.11 -0.48
C GLY A 138 4.73 -18.71 -0.86
N SER A 139 6.04 -18.54 -1.02
CA SER A 139 6.65 -17.28 -1.43
C SER A 139 6.79 -17.21 -2.94
N TYR A 140 6.67 -16.01 -3.47
CA TYR A 140 6.84 -15.70 -4.89
C TYR A 140 8.17 -15.00 -5.14
N SER A 141 8.76 -15.26 -6.31
CA SER A 141 9.98 -14.59 -6.80
C SER A 141 9.74 -13.82 -8.11
N ASP A 142 8.49 -13.69 -8.50
CA ASP A 142 8.08 -13.00 -9.71
C ASP A 142 8.21 -11.48 -9.60
N VAL A 143 8.30 -10.81 -10.74
CA VAL A 143 8.33 -9.36 -10.87
C VAL A 143 7.33 -8.95 -11.94
N TYR A 144 6.43 -8.07 -11.57
CA TYR A 144 5.50 -7.45 -12.49
C TYR A 144 5.87 -5.98 -12.67
N ARG A 145 5.88 -5.54 -13.91
CA ARG A 145 6.05 -4.12 -14.26
C ARG A 145 4.79 -3.58 -14.89
N GLY A 146 4.38 -2.42 -14.51
CA GLY A 146 3.20 -1.78 -15.08
C GLY A 146 3.18 -0.27 -14.91
N TYR A 147 2.12 0.32 -15.44
CA TYR A 147 1.78 1.73 -15.32
C TYR A 147 0.32 1.83 -14.90
N LEU A 148 0.02 2.59 -13.87
CA LEU A 148 -1.37 2.73 -13.42
C LEU A 148 -2.24 3.52 -14.41
N ASN A 149 -1.64 4.44 -15.17
CA ASN A 149 -2.39 5.27 -16.12
C ASN A 149 -2.68 4.57 -17.46
N GLU A 150 -1.90 3.58 -17.84
CA GLU A 150 -2.07 2.85 -19.11
C GLU A 150 -2.53 1.41 -18.93
N LEU A 151 -2.52 0.92 -17.70
CA LEU A 151 -3.07 -0.38 -17.28
C LEU A 151 -2.44 -1.59 -18.00
N LYS A 152 -1.19 -1.45 -18.32
CA LYS A 152 -0.40 -2.51 -18.92
C LYS A 152 0.57 -3.07 -17.90
N TRP A 153 0.30 -4.28 -17.49
CA TRP A 153 1.19 -5.05 -16.63
C TRP A 153 1.86 -6.14 -17.44
N ALA A 154 3.13 -6.37 -17.20
CA ALA A 154 3.90 -7.45 -17.76
C ALA A 154 4.66 -8.20 -16.68
N ALA A 155 4.60 -9.52 -16.67
CA ALA A 155 5.54 -10.33 -15.91
C ALA A 155 6.93 -10.19 -16.54
N LEU A 156 7.95 -9.99 -15.72
CA LEU A 156 9.34 -9.86 -16.18
C LEU A 156 10.13 -11.17 -16.06
N ASN A 157 9.60 -12.13 -15.32
CA ASN A 157 10.21 -13.45 -15.12
C ASN A 157 9.23 -14.50 -15.65
N ASP A 158 9.53 -15.06 -16.78
CA ASP A 158 9.00 -16.35 -17.23
C ASP A 158 9.97 -17.47 -16.83
#